data_40836de19acc945a85cb2beb732243ba
#
_entry.id   40836de19acc945a85cb2beb732243ba
#
_cell.length_a   1.000
_cell.length_b   1.000
_cell.length_c   1.000
_cell.angle_alpha   90.00
_cell.angle_beta   90.00
_cell.angle_gamma   90.00
#
_symmetry.space_group_name_H-M   'P 1'
#
loop_
_entity.id
_entity.type
_entity.pdbx_description
1 polymer ?
#
loop_
_entity_poly.entity_id
_entity_poly.type
_entity_poly.pdbx_seq_one_letter_code
_entity_poly.pdbx_strand_id
1 'polypeptide(L)'
;NLTASRVSLKTERSMRIFQPDAYLVADLAQRKVTSRRKGEGEMFPGIPNIETEEFSFEQADALAHEIADFVRCVRTKETPAVNGEAGRDAVQAALMITDSLQAHRRLLEQSGVI
;
A
#
# COMPACT_ATOMS: atom_id res chain seq x y z
N ASN A 1 8.68 0.88 -7.19
CA ASN A 1 8.69 2.32 -7.44
C ASN A 1 7.84 3.02 -6.38
N LEU A 2 8.46 3.99 -5.68
CA LEU A 2 7.79 4.84 -4.70
C LEU A 2 7.87 6.30 -5.15
N THR A 3 6.73 6.96 -5.14
CA THR A 3 6.64 8.38 -5.52
C THR A 3 5.95 9.15 -4.40
N ALA A 4 6.56 10.24 -3.95
CA ALA A 4 5.97 11.18 -3.00
C ALA A 4 6.20 12.61 -3.49
N SER A 5 5.16 13.44 -3.38
CA SER A 5 5.24 14.85 -3.76
C SER A 5 4.43 15.70 -2.79
N ARG A 6 4.97 16.85 -2.39
CA ARG A 6 4.26 17.86 -1.60
C ARG A 6 3.66 18.98 -2.45
N VAL A 7 4.04 19.02 -3.73
CA VAL A 7 3.61 20.06 -4.68
C VAL A 7 2.64 19.55 -5.74
N SER A 8 2.24 18.28 -5.65
CA SER A 8 1.21 17.71 -6.51
C SER A 8 -0.14 18.34 -6.20
N LEU A 9 -0.87 18.72 -7.24
CA LEU A 9 -2.25 19.23 -7.12
C LEU A 9 -3.25 18.12 -6.72
N LYS A 10 -2.84 16.85 -6.83
CA LYS A 10 -3.68 15.70 -6.50
C LYS A 10 -3.23 15.10 -5.18
N THR A 11 -4.15 15.00 -4.23
CA THR A 11 -3.95 14.21 -3.02
C THR A 11 -4.24 12.75 -3.33
N GLU A 12 -3.20 11.94 -3.36
CA GLU A 12 -3.30 10.51 -3.66
C GLU A 12 -2.49 9.70 -2.64
N ARG A 13 -3.06 8.61 -2.17
CA ARG A 13 -2.37 7.58 -1.39
C ARG A 13 -2.78 6.25 -1.96
N SER A 14 -2.03 5.75 -2.93
CA SER A 14 -2.37 4.49 -3.59
C SER A 14 -1.19 3.52 -3.57
N MET A 15 -1.52 2.24 -3.47
CA MET A 15 -0.61 1.14 -3.65
C MET A 15 -1.10 0.29 -4.81
N ARG A 16 -0.19 -0.09 -5.71
CA ARG A 16 -0.48 -0.97 -6.84
C ARG A 16 0.39 -2.20 -6.74
N ILE A 17 -0.23 -3.36 -6.83
CA ILE A 17 0.44 -4.66 -6.76
C ILE A 17 0.14 -5.41 -8.06
N PHE A 18 1.20 -5.83 -8.74
CA PHE A 18 1.12 -6.59 -9.97
C PHE A 18 1.53 -8.02 -9.69
N GLN A 19 0.69 -8.96 -10.10
CA GLN A 19 0.93 -10.40 -10.04
C GLN A 19 0.71 -10.99 -11.44
N PRO A 20 1.17 -12.21 -11.74
CA PRO A 20 1.03 -12.79 -13.09
C PRO A 20 -0.42 -12.87 -13.59
N ASP A 21 -1.38 -13.06 -12.68
CA ASP A 21 -2.80 -13.28 -12.94
C ASP A 21 -3.72 -12.27 -12.26
N ALA A 22 -3.17 -11.32 -11.51
CA ALA A 22 -3.94 -10.35 -10.75
C ALA A 22 -3.28 -8.96 -10.71
N TYR A 23 -4.12 -7.96 -10.65
CA TYR A 23 -3.74 -6.56 -10.43
C TYR A 23 -4.59 -5.98 -9.33
N LEU A 24 -3.94 -5.50 -8.28
CA LEU A 24 -4.58 -4.92 -7.10
C LEU A 24 -4.25 -3.43 -7.01
N VAL A 25 -5.26 -2.64 -6.74
CA VAL A 25 -5.11 -1.20 -6.43
C VAL A 25 -5.77 -0.93 -5.08
N ALA A 26 -4.98 -0.49 -4.12
CA ALA A 26 -5.48 0.02 -2.85
C ALA A 26 -5.40 1.55 -2.86
N ASP A 27 -6.54 2.21 -2.87
CA ASP A 27 -6.68 3.65 -2.65
C ASP A 27 -6.93 3.90 -1.16
N LEU A 28 -5.86 4.25 -0.46
CA LEU A 28 -5.91 4.48 0.99
C LEU A 28 -6.60 5.80 1.34
N ALA A 29 -6.67 6.76 0.40
CA ALA A 29 -7.36 8.02 0.61
C ALA A 29 -8.88 7.84 0.53
N GLN A 30 -9.34 7.05 -0.43
CA GLN A 30 -10.76 6.73 -0.63
C GLN A 30 -11.20 5.45 0.08
N ARG A 31 -10.29 4.74 0.73
CA ARG A 31 -10.55 3.46 1.41
C ARG A 31 -11.20 2.43 0.48
N LYS A 32 -10.65 2.31 -0.70
CA LYS A 32 -11.15 1.42 -1.75
C LYS A 32 -10.06 0.46 -2.18
N VAL A 33 -10.41 -0.81 -2.33
CA VAL A 33 -9.55 -1.81 -2.94
C VAL A 33 -10.23 -2.34 -4.21
N THR A 34 -9.52 -2.30 -5.31
CA THR A 34 -9.96 -2.88 -6.58
C THR A 34 -9.05 -4.04 -6.91
N SER A 35 -9.62 -5.22 -7.10
CA SER A 35 -8.95 -6.43 -7.57
C SER A 35 -9.39 -6.72 -8.99
N ARG A 36 -8.43 -6.92 -9.89
CA ARG A 36 -8.68 -7.41 -11.24
C ARG A 36 -7.91 -8.69 -11.44
N ARG A 37 -8.62 -9.76 -11.80
CA ARG A 37 -8.03 -11.07 -12.01
C ARG A 37 -8.37 -11.59 -13.39
N LYS A 38 -7.49 -12.41 -13.93
CA LYS A 38 -7.80 -13.17 -15.12
C LYS A 38 -8.88 -14.21 -14.76
N GLY A 39 -10.06 -14.06 -15.33
CA GLY A 39 -11.18 -14.99 -15.19
C GLY A 39 -11.09 -16.17 -16.16
N GLU A 40 -12.09 -17.02 -16.11
CA GLU A 40 -12.20 -18.14 -17.04
C GLU A 40 -12.69 -17.67 -18.42
N GLY A 41 -12.14 -18.27 -19.47
CA GLY A 41 -12.48 -17.98 -20.86
C GLY A 41 -11.89 -16.70 -21.41
N GLU A 42 -12.31 -16.34 -22.60
CA GLU A 42 -11.90 -15.15 -23.34
C GLU A 42 -13.11 -14.22 -23.54
N MET A 43 -12.92 -12.93 -23.31
CA MET A 43 -13.92 -11.92 -23.65
C MET A 43 -14.00 -11.73 -25.16
N PHE A 44 -12.85 -11.78 -25.85
CA PHE A 44 -12.69 -11.81 -27.30
C PHE A 44 -11.53 -12.76 -27.67
N PRO A 45 -11.44 -13.27 -28.90
CA PRO A 45 -10.32 -14.13 -29.32
C PRO A 45 -8.97 -13.49 -28.96
N GLY A 46 -8.19 -14.16 -28.11
CA GLY A 46 -6.87 -13.69 -27.63
C GLY A 46 -6.90 -12.68 -26.49
N ILE A 47 -8.08 -12.26 -26.02
CA ILE A 47 -8.23 -11.33 -24.89
C ILE A 47 -8.90 -12.06 -23.74
N PRO A 48 -8.19 -12.31 -22.62
CA PRO A 48 -8.74 -12.99 -21.48
C PRO A 48 -9.90 -12.21 -20.85
N ASN A 49 -10.85 -12.92 -20.30
CA ASN A 49 -11.87 -12.34 -19.44
C ASN A 49 -11.19 -11.74 -18.19
N ILE A 50 -11.61 -10.54 -17.79
CA ILE A 50 -11.09 -9.85 -16.59
C ILE A 50 -12.24 -9.67 -15.59
N GLU A 51 -12.13 -10.38 -14.50
CA GLU A 51 -13.03 -10.23 -13.37
C GLU A 51 -12.54 -9.05 -12.50
N THR A 52 -13.47 -8.16 -12.18
CA THR A 52 -13.16 -6.98 -11.34
C THR A 52 -14.03 -7.02 -10.09
N GLU A 53 -13.39 -6.97 -8.94
CA GLU A 53 -14.03 -6.85 -7.64
C GLU A 53 -13.63 -5.53 -6.99
N GLU A 54 -14.59 -4.85 -6.38
CA GLU A 54 -14.36 -3.60 -5.66
C GLU A 54 -14.85 -3.72 -4.21
N PHE A 55 -13.98 -3.36 -3.29
CA PHE A 55 -14.26 -3.31 -1.86
C PHE A 55 -14.13 -1.87 -1.39
N SER A 56 -15.17 -1.35 -0.75
CA SER A 56 -15.17 -0.03 -0.13
C SER A 56 -15.32 -0.18 1.37
N PHE A 57 -14.56 0.59 2.13
CA PHE A 57 -14.55 0.55 3.58
C PHE A 57 -15.10 1.87 4.14
N GLU A 58 -15.94 1.77 5.16
CA GLU A 58 -16.51 2.93 5.83
C GLU A 58 -15.44 3.81 6.47
N GLN A 59 -15.81 5.06 6.71
CA GLN A 59 -14.95 5.99 7.43
C GLN A 59 -14.86 5.55 8.90
N ALA A 60 -13.65 5.14 9.30
CA ALA A 60 -13.35 4.78 10.67
C ALA A 60 -12.19 5.64 11.19
N ASP A 61 -12.18 5.92 12.48
CA ASP A 61 -11.04 6.51 13.16
C ASP A 61 -9.98 5.41 13.38
N ALA A 62 -8.98 5.39 12.51
CA ALA A 62 -7.91 4.38 12.55
C ALA A 62 -7.14 4.41 13.88
N LEU A 63 -6.92 5.60 14.45
CA LEU A 63 -6.22 5.74 15.72
C LEU A 63 -7.06 5.20 16.89
N ALA A 64 -8.36 5.49 16.90
CA ALA A 64 -9.26 4.95 17.92
C ALA A 64 -9.32 3.42 17.84
N HIS A 65 -9.35 2.84 16.65
CA HIS A 65 -9.31 1.39 16.45
C HIS A 65 -7.99 0.77 16.92
N GLU A 66 -6.85 1.39 16.62
CA GLU A 66 -5.53 0.95 17.08
C GLU A 66 -5.45 0.93 18.60
N ILE A 67 -5.89 2.01 19.27
CA ILE A 67 -5.92 2.11 20.74
C ILE A 67 -6.86 1.06 21.32
N ALA A 68 -8.04 0.88 20.74
CA ALA A 68 -9.01 -0.10 21.21
C ALA A 68 -8.46 -1.54 21.11
N ASP A 69 -7.81 -1.89 20.00
CA ASP A 69 -7.16 -3.20 19.84
C ASP A 69 -6.04 -3.40 20.86
N PHE A 70 -5.20 -2.40 21.06
CA PHE A 70 -4.14 -2.45 22.06
C PHE A 70 -4.69 -2.69 23.47
N VAL A 71 -5.71 -1.92 23.90
CA VAL A 71 -6.35 -2.07 25.21
C VAL A 71 -7.00 -3.45 25.35
N ARG A 72 -7.65 -3.95 24.31
CA ARG A 72 -8.23 -5.29 24.27
C ARG A 72 -7.14 -6.34 24.50
N CYS A 73 -6.04 -6.27 23.74
CA CYS A 73 -4.93 -7.23 23.82
C CYS A 73 -4.25 -7.23 25.20
N VAL A 74 -4.11 -6.05 25.83
CA VAL A 74 -3.58 -5.96 27.20
C VAL A 74 -4.49 -6.68 28.19
N ARG A 75 -5.81 -6.55 28.04
CA ARG A 75 -6.82 -7.19 28.94
C ARG A 75 -6.91 -8.70 28.71
N THR A 76 -6.94 -9.13 27.46
CA THR A 76 -7.16 -10.54 27.10
C THR A 76 -5.86 -11.34 27.01
N LYS A 77 -4.69 -10.70 27.06
CA LYS A 77 -3.37 -11.28 26.84
C LYS A 77 -3.21 -11.91 25.45
N GLU A 78 -3.98 -11.43 24.48
CA GLU A 78 -3.87 -11.82 23.08
C GLU A 78 -2.78 -11.02 22.36
N THR A 79 -2.30 -11.55 21.23
CA THR A 79 -1.39 -10.83 20.36
C THR A 79 -2.16 -9.79 19.54
N PRO A 80 -1.71 -8.53 19.48
CA PRO A 80 -2.35 -7.50 18.67
C PRO A 80 -2.25 -7.83 17.17
N ALA A 81 -3.21 -7.33 16.39
CA ALA A 81 -3.23 -7.50 14.93
C ALA A 81 -1.94 -6.96 14.28
N VAL A 82 -1.41 -5.86 14.79
CA VAL A 82 -0.09 -5.33 14.44
C VAL A 82 0.81 -5.44 15.66
N ASN A 83 1.63 -6.46 15.70
CA ASN A 83 2.57 -6.71 16.79
C ASN A 83 3.87 -5.91 16.61
N GLY A 84 4.75 -5.97 17.62
CA GLY A 84 6.03 -5.25 17.60
C GLY A 84 6.96 -5.67 16.46
N GLU A 85 6.88 -6.92 15.99
CA GLU A 85 7.67 -7.40 14.86
C GLU A 85 7.20 -6.75 13.55
N ALA A 86 5.90 -6.73 13.31
CA ALA A 86 5.32 -6.05 12.15
C ALA A 86 5.65 -4.54 12.15
N GLY A 87 5.60 -3.91 13.31
CA GLY A 87 6.00 -2.51 13.46
C GLY A 87 7.47 -2.28 13.14
N ARG A 88 8.37 -3.12 13.65
CA ARG A 88 9.80 -3.09 13.33
C ARG A 88 10.06 -3.25 11.83
N ASP A 89 9.41 -4.21 11.20
CA ASP A 89 9.59 -4.50 9.76
C ASP A 89 9.09 -3.34 8.90
N ALA A 90 8.02 -2.68 9.30
CA ALA A 90 7.53 -1.46 8.64
C ALA A 90 8.55 -0.30 8.73
N VAL A 91 9.14 -0.09 9.92
CA VAL A 91 10.20 0.93 10.11
C VAL A 91 11.44 0.58 9.29
N GLN A 92 11.85 -0.69 9.27
CA GLN A 92 12.98 -1.13 8.47
C GLN A 92 12.76 -0.88 6.97
N ALA A 93 11.57 -1.18 6.46
CA ALA A 93 11.23 -0.87 5.07
C ALA A 93 11.29 0.64 4.79
N ALA A 94 10.80 1.48 5.70
CA ALA A 94 10.87 2.93 5.56
C ALA A 94 12.31 3.46 5.54
N LEU A 95 13.20 2.89 6.36
CA LEU A 95 14.64 3.22 6.35
C LEU A 95 15.29 2.84 5.01
N MET A 96 15.06 1.64 4.52
CA MET A 96 15.58 1.19 3.21
C MET A 96 15.15 2.12 2.06
N ILE A 97 13.90 2.58 2.07
CA ILE A 97 13.37 3.54 1.09
C ILE A 97 14.09 4.88 1.21
N THR A 98 14.28 5.37 2.43
CA THR A 98 14.97 6.63 2.70
C THR A 98 16.43 6.58 2.24
N ASP A 99 17.13 5.50 2.52
CA ASP A 99 18.51 5.29 2.10
C ASP A 99 18.64 5.24 0.57
N SER A 100 17.71 4.54 -0.10
CA SER A 100 17.65 4.50 -1.57
C SER A 100 17.41 5.88 -2.18
N LEU A 101 16.52 6.68 -1.58
CA LEU A 101 16.24 8.05 -2.01
C LEU A 101 17.49 8.94 -1.86
N GLN A 102 18.19 8.85 -0.73
CA GLN A 102 19.41 9.61 -0.49
C GLN A 102 20.52 9.21 -1.46
N ALA A 103 20.69 7.92 -1.72
CA ALA A 103 21.66 7.43 -2.70
C ALA A 103 21.37 7.97 -4.10
N HIS A 104 20.10 7.93 -4.53
CA HIS A 104 19.68 8.47 -5.81
C HIS A 104 19.94 9.99 -5.91
N ARG A 105 19.63 10.73 -4.86
CA ARG A 105 19.88 12.19 -4.79
C ARG A 105 21.36 12.52 -4.96
N ARG A 106 22.26 11.82 -4.27
CA ARG A 106 23.72 11.99 -4.42
C ARG A 106 24.20 11.76 -5.85
N LEU A 107 23.64 10.75 -6.54
CA LEU A 107 23.95 10.47 -7.95
C LEU A 107 23.53 11.64 -8.85
N LEU A 108 22.37 12.23 -8.63
CA LEU A 108 21.90 13.39 -9.39
C LEU A 108 22.75 14.63 -9.14
N GLU A 109 23.16 14.89 -7.91
CA GLU A 109 24.08 15.96 -7.54
C GLU A 109 25.44 15.80 -8.23
N GLN A 110 26.00 14.58 -8.25
CA GLN A 110 27.26 14.26 -8.91
C GLN A 110 27.20 14.38 -10.45
N SER A 111 26.02 14.12 -11.02
CA SER A 111 25.81 14.22 -12.48
C SER A 111 25.47 15.65 -12.94
N GLY A 112 25.35 16.62 -12.03
CA GLY A 112 25.05 18.01 -12.34
C GLY A 112 23.59 18.24 -12.83
N VAL A 113 22.68 17.33 -12.50
CA VAL A 113 21.27 17.44 -12.87
C VAL A 113 20.49 18.32 -11.87
N ILE A 114 20.94 18.37 -10.62
CA ILE A 114 20.41 19.23 -9.55
C ILE A 114 21.55 19.82 -8.74
#